data_a380f531ac2b2f1a5d13325d289e2739
#
_entry.id   a380f531ac2b2f1a5d13325d289e2739
#
_cell.length_a   1.000
_cell.length_b   1.000
_cell.length_c   1.000
_cell.angle_alpha   90.00
_cell.angle_beta   90.00
_cell.angle_gamma   90.00
#
_symmetry.space_group_name_H-M   'P 1'
#
loop_
_entity.id
_entity.type
_entity.pdbx_description
1 polymer ?
#
loop_
_entity_poly.entity_id
_entity_poly.type
_entity_poly.pdbx_seq_one_letter_code
_entity_poly.pdbx_strand_id
1 'polypeptide(L)'
;MLDIISQHVFSNKRYIDMNDPDRDSIIYFINYYITHLIAGTPYLFLYYLDKLEDFYVKDRFKSKYLFLLSILQLTLKWTEDIYYSNRDIIYLFCKSYIYLDEFNKMERDIFAALDYNLYINEETYMEYSDSIIKKYTQTETDTTTNNNKDTDTDTTKDT
;
A
#
# COMPACT_ATOMS: atom_id res chain seq x y z
N MET A 1 0.84 -11.00 6.17
CA MET A 1 0.13 -10.19 5.14
C MET A 1 0.26 -8.70 5.39
N LEU A 2 -0.02 -8.19 6.59
CA LEU A 2 0.17 -6.77 6.97
C LEU A 2 1.58 -6.27 6.67
N ASP A 3 2.60 -7.06 7.02
CA ASP A 3 4.00 -6.71 6.80
C ASP A 3 4.33 -6.55 5.32
N ILE A 4 3.80 -7.41 4.45
CA ILE A 4 4.03 -7.37 3.00
C ILE A 4 3.47 -6.09 2.40
N ILE A 5 2.25 -5.68 2.76
CA ILE A 5 1.60 -4.49 2.21
C ILE A 5 2.27 -3.22 2.74
N SER A 6 2.54 -3.18 4.04
CA SER A 6 3.29 -2.10 4.64
C SER A 6 4.67 -1.96 3.99
N GLN A 7 5.39 -3.07 3.79
CA GLN A 7 6.68 -3.07 3.11
C GLN A 7 6.55 -2.58 1.66
N HIS A 8 5.53 -3.02 0.91
CA HIS A 8 5.34 -2.58 -0.47
C HIS A 8 5.08 -1.08 -0.57
N VAL A 9 4.15 -0.57 0.23
CA VAL A 9 3.77 0.85 0.23
C VAL A 9 4.91 1.72 0.76
N PHE A 10 5.61 1.29 1.82
CA PHE A 10 6.66 2.09 2.47
C PHE A 10 8.05 1.93 1.84
N SER A 11 8.37 0.81 1.19
CA SER A 11 9.63 0.65 0.47
C SER A 11 9.68 1.51 -0.79
N ASN A 12 8.55 1.86 -1.35
CA ASN A 12 8.47 2.75 -2.50
C ASN A 12 8.37 4.21 -2.02
N LYS A 13 9.54 4.89 -1.93
CA LYS A 13 9.63 6.31 -1.55
C LYS A 13 8.76 7.26 -2.39
N ARG A 14 8.23 6.78 -3.51
CA ARG A 14 7.30 7.55 -4.35
C ARG A 14 5.95 7.71 -3.69
N TYR A 15 5.49 6.71 -2.93
CA TYR A 15 4.19 6.77 -2.27
C TYR A 15 4.22 7.48 -0.94
N ILE A 16 5.27 7.30 -0.15
CA ILE A 16 5.39 7.92 1.18
C ILE A 16 6.83 8.37 1.40
N ASP A 17 7.01 9.67 1.61
CA ASP A 17 8.25 10.22 2.12
C ASP A 17 8.25 10.09 3.66
N MET A 18 9.40 9.76 4.25
CA MET A 18 9.58 9.69 5.71
C MET A 18 9.29 11.02 6.40
N ASN A 19 9.38 12.13 5.65
CA ASN A 19 9.10 13.48 6.14
C ASN A 19 7.68 13.97 5.78
N ASP A 20 6.83 13.10 5.21
CA ASP A 20 5.46 13.48 4.84
C ASP A 20 4.65 13.72 6.13
N PRO A 21 4.01 14.89 6.29
CA PRO A 21 3.21 15.20 7.47
C PRO A 21 2.02 14.25 7.65
N ASP A 22 1.58 13.61 6.57
CA ASP A 22 0.45 12.66 6.58
C ASP A 22 0.89 11.22 6.85
N ARG A 23 2.19 10.96 6.99
CA ARG A 23 2.76 9.60 7.11
C ARG A 23 2.08 8.77 8.20
N ASP A 24 1.97 9.29 9.39
CA ASP A 24 1.41 8.54 10.52
C ASP A 24 -0.08 8.25 10.34
N SER A 25 -0.81 9.18 9.71
CA SER A 25 -2.21 8.99 9.32
C SER A 25 -2.36 7.91 8.26
N ILE A 26 -1.46 7.87 7.27
CA ILE A 26 -1.43 6.84 6.22
C ILE A 26 -1.12 5.48 6.83
N ILE A 27 -0.12 5.39 7.70
CA ILE A 27 0.25 4.14 8.40
C ILE A 27 -0.92 3.62 9.22
N TYR A 28 -1.53 4.48 10.05
CA TYR A 28 -2.68 4.12 10.86
C TYR A 28 -3.83 3.61 10.00
N PHE A 29 -4.15 4.31 8.92
CA PHE A 29 -5.22 3.98 8.02
C PHE A 29 -4.99 2.64 7.31
N ILE A 30 -3.80 2.42 6.73
CA ILE A 30 -3.44 1.16 6.07
C ILE A 30 -3.54 0.01 7.07
N ASN A 31 -2.98 0.16 8.26
CA ASN A 31 -3.02 -0.87 9.29
C ASN A 31 -4.46 -1.18 9.74
N TYR A 32 -5.27 -0.15 9.96
CA TYR A 32 -6.67 -0.33 10.38
C TYR A 32 -7.49 -1.07 9.32
N TYR A 33 -7.42 -0.62 8.07
CA TYR A 33 -8.22 -1.21 7.00
C TYR A 33 -7.75 -2.60 6.60
N ILE A 34 -6.46 -2.80 6.44
CA ILE A 34 -5.91 -4.08 5.97
C ILE A 34 -6.21 -5.23 6.93
N THR A 35 -6.28 -4.96 8.23
CA THR A 35 -6.65 -5.98 9.24
C THR A 35 -8.10 -6.43 9.18
N HIS A 36 -8.96 -5.63 8.56
CA HIS A 36 -10.42 -5.88 8.52
C HIS A 36 -10.95 -6.23 7.13
N LEU A 37 -10.06 -6.28 6.12
CA LEU A 37 -10.45 -6.58 4.75
C LEU A 37 -10.59 -8.08 4.48
N ILE A 38 -11.43 -8.42 3.52
CA ILE A 38 -11.49 -9.77 2.94
C ILE A 38 -10.13 -10.14 2.33
N ALA A 39 -9.74 -11.40 2.45
CA ALA A 39 -8.36 -11.87 2.20
C ALA A 39 -7.74 -11.50 0.83
N GLY A 40 -8.56 -11.24 -0.20
CA GLY A 40 -8.08 -10.86 -1.54
C GLY A 40 -7.94 -9.36 -1.78
N THR A 41 -8.69 -8.53 -1.06
CA THR A 41 -8.77 -7.09 -1.27
C THR A 41 -7.41 -6.36 -1.15
N PRO A 42 -6.52 -6.73 -0.22
CA PRO A 42 -5.21 -6.11 -0.12
C PRO A 42 -4.34 -6.23 -1.37
N TYR A 43 -4.35 -7.37 -2.05
CA TYR A 43 -3.57 -7.55 -3.28
C TYR A 43 -4.16 -6.76 -4.45
N LEU A 44 -5.48 -6.62 -4.51
CA LEU A 44 -6.13 -5.76 -5.50
C LEU A 44 -5.79 -4.28 -5.28
N PHE A 45 -5.76 -3.83 -4.03
CA PHE A 45 -5.30 -2.48 -3.71
C PHE A 45 -3.87 -2.24 -4.22
N LEU A 46 -2.93 -3.15 -3.95
CA LEU A 46 -1.56 -3.04 -4.44
C LEU A 46 -1.48 -3.09 -5.97
N TYR A 47 -2.27 -3.95 -6.60
CA TYR A 47 -2.33 -4.06 -8.04
C TYR A 47 -2.76 -2.75 -8.71
N TYR A 48 -3.80 -2.10 -8.20
CA TYR A 48 -4.21 -0.80 -8.73
C TYR A 48 -3.21 0.30 -8.42
N LEU A 49 -2.58 0.25 -7.26
CA LEU A 49 -1.53 1.18 -6.88
C LEU A 49 -0.35 1.13 -7.86
N ASP A 50 0.11 -0.08 -8.19
CA ASP A 50 1.20 -0.28 -9.15
C ASP A 50 0.80 0.14 -10.58
N LYS A 51 -0.42 -0.15 -10.99
CA LYS A 51 -0.95 0.32 -12.29
C LYS A 51 -1.02 1.85 -12.41
N LEU A 52 -1.20 2.53 -11.30
CA LEU A 52 -1.33 3.99 -11.24
C LEU A 52 0.00 4.69 -10.94
N GLU A 53 1.12 3.97 -10.88
CA GLU A 53 2.42 4.57 -10.58
C GLU A 53 2.76 5.73 -11.52
N ASP A 54 2.57 5.54 -12.83
CA ASP A 54 2.81 6.59 -13.83
C ASP A 54 1.83 7.76 -13.73
N PHE A 55 0.58 7.49 -13.38
CA PHE A 55 -0.43 8.51 -13.15
C PHE A 55 -0.06 9.39 -11.95
N TYR A 56 0.36 8.75 -10.87
CA TYR A 56 0.80 9.44 -9.67
C TYR A 56 1.99 10.39 -9.91
N VAL A 57 2.97 9.96 -10.72
CA VAL A 57 4.15 10.78 -11.04
C VAL A 57 3.81 11.98 -11.93
N LYS A 58 2.87 11.80 -12.86
CA LYS A 58 2.47 12.85 -13.82
C LYS A 58 1.62 13.95 -13.18
N ASP A 59 0.67 13.56 -12.35
CA ASP A 59 -0.18 14.50 -11.64
C ASP A 59 0.45 14.85 -10.29
N ARG A 60 0.89 16.08 -10.15
CA ARG A 60 1.46 16.61 -8.92
C ARG A 60 0.39 16.72 -7.83
N PHE A 61 -0.02 15.59 -7.28
CA PHE A 61 -1.01 15.55 -6.21
C PHE A 61 -0.53 16.34 -4.99
N LYS A 62 -1.39 17.19 -4.50
CA LYS A 62 -1.15 17.95 -3.27
C LYS A 62 -1.10 17.05 -2.04
N SER A 63 -1.76 15.89 -2.09
CA SER A 63 -1.85 14.95 -0.96
C SER A 63 -1.72 13.51 -1.46
N LYS A 64 -0.64 12.86 -1.07
CA LYS A 64 -0.41 11.43 -1.27
C LYS A 64 -1.44 10.59 -0.50
N TYR A 65 -1.83 11.09 0.65
CA TYR A 65 -2.84 10.45 1.48
C TYR A 65 -4.20 10.36 0.78
N LEU A 66 -4.63 11.47 0.16
CA LEU A 66 -5.87 11.47 -0.61
C LEU A 66 -5.85 10.46 -1.76
N PHE A 67 -4.71 10.35 -2.45
CA PHE A 67 -4.54 9.39 -3.53
C PHE A 67 -4.65 7.93 -3.04
N LEU A 68 -3.87 7.57 -2.02
CA LEU A 68 -3.90 6.21 -1.45
C LEU A 68 -5.27 5.85 -0.88
N LEU A 69 -5.90 6.80 -0.18
CA LEU A 69 -7.23 6.63 0.38
C LEU A 69 -8.29 6.42 -0.71
N SER A 70 -8.18 7.14 -1.81
CA SER A 70 -9.13 7.01 -2.93
C SER A 70 -8.98 5.68 -3.67
N ILE A 71 -7.75 5.17 -3.86
CA ILE A 71 -7.52 3.84 -4.43
C ILE A 71 -8.12 2.76 -3.51
N LEU A 72 -7.86 2.85 -2.22
CA LEU A 72 -8.39 1.88 -1.28
C LEU A 72 -9.92 1.90 -1.24
N GLN A 73 -10.52 3.10 -1.23
CA GLN A 73 -11.97 3.23 -1.25
C GLN A 73 -12.58 2.66 -2.53
N LEU A 74 -11.95 2.89 -3.68
CA LEU A 74 -12.38 2.33 -4.94
C LEU A 74 -12.28 0.80 -4.94
N THR A 75 -11.19 0.26 -4.38
CA THR A 75 -11.01 -1.18 -4.21
C THR A 75 -12.11 -1.78 -3.32
N LEU A 76 -12.40 -1.14 -2.18
CA LEU A 76 -13.46 -1.56 -1.28
C LEU A 76 -14.84 -1.58 -1.94
N LYS A 77 -15.19 -0.53 -2.67
CA LYS A 77 -16.45 -0.46 -3.40
C LYS A 77 -16.59 -1.56 -4.46
N TRP A 78 -15.47 -2.07 -4.96
CA TRP A 78 -15.45 -3.15 -5.94
C TRP A 78 -15.52 -4.54 -5.32
N THR A 79 -14.92 -4.73 -4.15
CA THR A 79 -14.73 -6.07 -3.54
C THR A 79 -15.67 -6.38 -2.40
N GLU A 80 -16.19 -5.36 -1.72
CA GLU A 80 -16.98 -5.53 -0.51
C GLU A 80 -18.45 -5.22 -0.74
N ASP A 81 -19.33 -6.08 -0.21
CA ASP A 81 -20.80 -5.84 -0.25
C ASP A 81 -21.20 -4.66 0.65
N ILE A 82 -20.44 -4.42 1.71
CA ILE A 82 -20.67 -3.33 2.66
C ILE A 82 -19.41 -2.47 2.72
N TYR A 83 -19.51 -1.22 2.31
CA TYR A 83 -18.43 -0.24 2.35
C TYR A 83 -18.91 1.11 2.91
N TYR A 84 -17.97 1.87 3.44
CA TYR A 84 -18.26 3.22 3.90
C TYR A 84 -18.46 4.18 2.73
N SER A 85 -19.36 5.15 2.87
CA SER A 85 -19.47 6.24 1.89
C SER A 85 -18.20 7.13 1.94
N ASN A 86 -17.94 7.87 0.86
CA ASN A 86 -16.81 8.82 0.86
C ASN A 86 -16.92 9.86 1.99
N ARG A 87 -18.12 10.24 2.37
CA ARG A 87 -18.37 11.14 3.51
C ARG A 87 -17.96 10.48 4.84
N ASP A 88 -18.29 9.21 5.03
CA ASP A 88 -17.96 8.48 6.26
C ASP A 88 -16.45 8.27 6.36
N ILE A 89 -15.79 7.95 5.24
CA ILE A 89 -14.32 7.82 5.17
C ILE A 89 -13.65 9.13 5.59
N ILE A 90 -14.08 10.27 5.05
CA ILE A 90 -13.53 11.58 5.43
C ILE A 90 -13.75 11.85 6.91
N TYR A 91 -14.94 11.58 7.41
CA TYR A 91 -15.26 11.81 8.82
C TYR A 91 -14.43 10.95 9.76
N LEU A 92 -14.20 9.68 9.42
CA LEU A 92 -13.49 8.73 10.27
C LEU A 92 -11.96 8.90 10.20
N PHE A 93 -11.41 9.27 9.04
CA PHE A 93 -9.97 9.17 8.78
C PHE A 93 -9.29 10.49 8.43
N CYS A 94 -10.02 11.47 7.92
CA CYS A 94 -9.41 12.68 7.35
C CYS A 94 -9.54 13.92 8.22
N LYS A 95 -9.46 13.83 9.51
CA LYS A 95 -9.34 14.95 10.48
C LYS A 95 -9.44 16.38 9.85
N SER A 96 -10.49 16.65 9.07
CA SER A 96 -10.85 17.96 8.48
C SER A 96 -9.97 18.56 7.37
N TYR A 97 -9.00 17.84 6.79
CA TYR A 97 -8.12 18.39 5.74
C TYR A 97 -8.57 18.09 4.30
N ILE A 98 -9.49 17.14 4.12
CA ILE A 98 -9.96 16.72 2.80
C ILE A 98 -11.42 17.09 2.63
N TYR A 99 -11.70 17.81 1.56
CA TYR A 99 -13.07 18.14 1.18
C TYR A 99 -13.70 17.00 0.38
N LEU A 100 -14.99 16.75 0.60
CA LEU A 100 -15.72 15.67 -0.08
C LEU A 100 -15.65 15.78 -1.61
N ASP A 101 -15.69 17.00 -2.14
CA ASP A 101 -15.60 17.23 -3.59
C ASP A 101 -14.21 16.87 -4.15
N GLU A 102 -13.15 17.15 -3.40
CA GLU A 102 -11.77 16.76 -3.77
C GLU A 102 -11.62 15.24 -3.75
N PHE A 103 -12.16 14.58 -2.72
CA PHE A 103 -12.15 13.13 -2.62
C PHE A 103 -12.93 12.48 -3.77
N ASN A 104 -14.15 12.95 -4.02
CA ASN A 104 -14.98 12.45 -5.12
C ASN A 104 -14.32 12.71 -6.50
N LYS A 105 -13.62 13.84 -6.64
CA LYS A 105 -12.88 14.14 -7.86
C LYS A 105 -11.71 13.19 -8.02
N MET A 106 -10.90 12.98 -7.00
CA MET A 106 -9.76 12.06 -7.03
C MET A 106 -10.20 10.64 -7.37
N GLU A 107 -11.27 10.15 -6.75
CA GLU A 107 -11.81 8.83 -7.06
C GLU A 107 -12.20 8.69 -8.53
N ARG A 108 -12.87 9.70 -9.11
CA ARG A 108 -13.21 9.69 -10.55
C ARG A 108 -11.98 9.74 -11.45
N ASP A 109 -11.00 10.56 -11.10
CA ASP A 109 -9.76 10.70 -11.89
C ASP A 109 -8.97 9.38 -11.87
N ILE A 110 -8.88 8.71 -10.73
CA ILE A 110 -8.28 7.38 -10.57
C ILE A 110 -9.05 6.34 -11.39
N PHE A 111 -10.37 6.31 -11.29
CA PHE A 111 -11.19 5.36 -12.05
C PHE A 111 -11.06 5.58 -13.56
N ALA A 112 -10.97 6.82 -14.02
CA ALA A 112 -10.68 7.14 -15.41
C ALA A 112 -9.27 6.69 -15.82
N ALA A 113 -8.26 6.85 -14.97
CA ALA A 113 -6.88 6.38 -15.22
C ALA A 113 -6.77 4.85 -15.28
N LEU A 114 -7.72 4.14 -14.70
CA LEU A 114 -7.89 2.68 -14.83
C LEU A 114 -8.80 2.29 -16.01
N ASP A 115 -9.03 3.20 -16.95
CA ASP A 115 -9.90 3.00 -18.12
C ASP A 115 -11.34 2.58 -17.74
N TYR A 116 -11.84 3.04 -16.60
CA TYR A 116 -13.12 2.65 -16.02
C TYR A 116 -13.30 1.14 -15.81
N ASN A 117 -12.19 0.42 -15.68
CA ASN A 117 -12.19 -1.03 -15.55
C ASN A 117 -11.43 -1.48 -14.28
N LEU A 118 -12.18 -1.98 -13.32
CA LEU A 118 -11.63 -2.59 -12.09
C LEU A 118 -11.57 -4.12 -12.18
N TYR A 119 -12.03 -4.70 -13.30
CA TYR A 119 -11.99 -6.13 -13.45
C TYR A 119 -10.55 -6.62 -13.65
N ILE A 120 -10.20 -7.64 -12.91
CA ILE A 120 -8.97 -8.42 -13.08
C ILE A 120 -9.38 -9.89 -13.22
N ASN A 121 -8.84 -10.57 -14.21
CA ASN A 121 -9.07 -12.01 -14.34
C ASN A 121 -8.29 -12.77 -13.26
N GLU A 122 -8.74 -14.00 -12.96
CA GLU A 122 -8.18 -14.83 -11.90
C GLU A 122 -6.69 -15.13 -12.13
N GLU A 123 -6.29 -15.42 -13.35
CA GLU A 123 -4.90 -15.72 -13.71
C GLU A 123 -3.97 -14.52 -13.38
N THR A 124 -4.31 -13.33 -13.88
CA THR A 124 -3.54 -12.11 -13.59
C THR A 124 -3.49 -11.80 -12.10
N TYR A 125 -4.61 -12.01 -11.38
CA TYR A 125 -4.65 -11.80 -9.94
C TYR A 125 -3.71 -12.77 -9.20
N MET A 126 -3.74 -14.06 -9.55
CA MET A 126 -2.87 -15.07 -8.93
C MET A 126 -1.40 -14.81 -9.22
N GLU A 127 -1.04 -14.52 -10.48
CA GLU A 127 0.33 -14.17 -10.86
C GLU A 127 0.84 -12.95 -10.10
N TYR A 128 0.02 -11.90 -9.97
CA TYR A 128 0.39 -10.70 -9.24
C TYR A 128 0.57 -10.98 -7.75
N SER A 129 -0.38 -11.64 -7.10
CA SER A 129 -0.31 -11.96 -5.68
C SER A 129 0.90 -12.83 -5.35
N ASP A 130 1.20 -13.85 -6.16
CA ASP A 130 2.38 -14.71 -6.02
C ASP A 130 3.68 -13.92 -6.18
N SER A 131 3.73 -13.00 -7.13
CA SER A 131 4.90 -12.14 -7.35
C SER A 131 5.19 -11.25 -6.14
N ILE A 132 4.16 -10.66 -5.55
CA ILE A 132 4.27 -9.84 -4.34
C ILE A 132 4.72 -10.67 -3.15
N ILE A 133 4.11 -11.82 -2.92
CA ILE A 133 4.50 -12.73 -1.83
C ILE A 133 5.98 -13.12 -1.99
N LYS A 134 6.37 -13.57 -3.18
CA LYS A 134 7.74 -14.00 -3.46
C LYS A 134 8.76 -12.88 -3.24
N LYS A 135 8.45 -11.67 -3.70
CA LYS A 135 9.32 -10.50 -3.54
C LYS A 135 9.66 -10.22 -2.08
N TYR A 136 8.67 -10.30 -1.19
CA TYR A 136 8.86 -9.90 0.20
C TYR A 136 9.25 -11.06 1.13
N THR A 137 8.96 -12.33 0.79
CA THR A 137 9.42 -13.48 1.58
C THR A 137 10.90 -13.82 1.31
N GLN A 138 11.43 -13.55 0.11
CA GLN A 138 12.85 -13.79 -0.18
C GLN A 138 13.77 -12.79 0.51
N THR A 139 13.31 -11.57 0.75
CA THR A 139 14.12 -10.53 1.42
C THR A 139 14.41 -10.87 2.89
N GLU A 140 13.56 -11.64 3.55
CA GLU A 140 13.76 -12.07 4.94
C GLU A 140 14.85 -13.14 5.09
N THR A 141 15.02 -14.02 4.10
CA THR A 141 16.04 -15.08 4.11
C THR A 141 17.45 -14.54 3.91
N ASP A 142 17.64 -13.52 3.10
CA ASP A 142 18.96 -12.95 2.82
C ASP A 142 19.50 -12.11 3.99
N THR A 143 18.64 -11.56 4.82
CA THR A 143 19.05 -10.74 5.98
C THR A 143 19.52 -11.61 7.15
N THR A 144 19.04 -12.84 7.25
CA THR A 144 19.38 -13.76 8.37
C THR A 144 20.73 -14.46 8.16
N THR A 145 21.18 -14.59 6.93
CA THR A 145 22.43 -15.32 6.60
C THR A 145 23.70 -14.47 6.80
N ASN A 146 23.60 -13.15 6.83
CA ASN A 146 24.76 -12.26 6.97
C ASN A 146 25.16 -11.95 8.43
N ASN A 147 24.36 -12.34 9.43
CA ASN A 147 24.66 -12.04 10.84
C ASN A 147 25.42 -13.14 11.58
N ASN A 148 25.77 -14.24 10.93
CA ASN A 148 26.46 -15.39 11.59
C ASN A 148 27.96 -15.53 11.21
N LYS A 149 28.61 -14.50 10.67
CA LYS A 149 29.97 -14.64 10.18
C LYS A 149 31.07 -13.92 10.97
N ASP A 150 30.75 -13.26 12.07
CA ASP A 150 31.77 -12.56 12.87
C ASP A 150 31.71 -12.95 14.35
N THR A 151 32.02 -14.22 14.66
CA THR A 151 32.51 -14.61 15.99
C THR A 151 33.34 -15.88 15.87
N ASP A 152 34.57 -15.76 15.35
CA ASP A 152 35.65 -16.70 15.65
C ASP A 152 37.02 -16.03 15.36
N THR A 153 37.78 -15.93 16.37
CA THR A 153 39.20 -15.66 16.53
C THR A 153 39.39 -14.59 17.63
N ASP A 154 40.03 -14.78 18.71
CA ASP A 154 41.35 -15.33 18.85
C ASP A 154 41.65 -15.48 20.36
N THR A 155 41.87 -16.66 20.82
CA THR A 155 42.54 -16.90 22.10
C THR A 155 43.68 -17.86 21.85
N THR A 156 44.89 -17.30 21.63
CA THR A 156 46.12 -18.07 21.84
C THR A 156 47.24 -17.18 22.36
N LYS A 157 47.73 -17.62 23.56
CA LYS A 157 49.14 -17.65 24.01
C LYS A 157 49.75 -16.32 24.42
N ASP A 158 50.20 -16.28 25.66
CA ASP A 158 51.58 -16.68 25.99
C ASP A 158 51.82 -16.68 27.50
N THR A 159 52.44 -17.78 27.94
CA THR A 159 53.48 -17.99 28.94
C THR A 159 53.39 -17.29 30.29
#